data_1b929f9f3ee878c74a2650445c352e59
#
_entry.id   1b929f9f3ee878c74a2650445c352e59
#
_cell.length_a   1.000
_cell.length_b   1.000
_cell.length_c   1.000
_cell.angle_alpha   90.00
_cell.angle_beta   90.00
_cell.angle_gamma   90.00
#
_symmetry.space_group_name_H-M   'P 1'
#
loop_
_entity.id
_entity.type
_entity.pdbx_description
1 polymer ?
#
loop_
_entity_poly.entity_id
_entity_poly.type
_entity_poly.pdbx_seq_one_letter_code
_entity_poly.pdbx_strand_id
1 'polypeptide(L)'
;VGREVPAIRQARADRLDETIQSVSTALLGMTMACARCHNHKFDPIPQKDYYALAAVFQGLEYGHRPWRNQPDAAVQATRAESLRKQLDTVRAELRAVAPAWTEEWPDHLETRFPPVRTRAVRMTFPRQAIAVVEECQIFGAATGEKNLALAAGGATARSFKPAETLMREIANVIDGRFGQTFAWRTRESSEKPDPSAPAPWFEIELPAEAVIDRIGLSSDREALAYTDYLIEPGRGTASGPRKYRVEVRDADGTWREVAAADLPTKGAVAGQAAATPPAPAAPANEATRALLARLHELLRDYNEALPPPVFAGYFIPPVKTHLLGRGDPMAPREEVAPNGLTALKADLQLGADTPDQERRLAFATWLADPRRNPLTPRVLANRLWLHVFGRGIVDTPGDFGNAGAPPSHPELLDWLASEFVDGGWSAKKTIRLLVTSAAFRQSSAPNPAAEKIDAEARLLWRFPPRRVEAEVLRDATLAVAGTLGLKMGGPGFRIHADKKRYEGWKVVDNAGPATWRRMVYQESMRGIDDRMFTAFDRPECGQVTPKRTVSTTPLQALNLFNGDFILTQAEKFAERVHREAGADAVAQIRRAFLLAFGRAPTAGEVRAAQSLVAQDGLPALGRVLLNANEFAFLE
;
A
#
# COMPACT_ATOMS: atom_id res chain seq x y z
N VAL A 1 14.06 22.95 16.66
CA VAL A 1 13.52 23.43 15.37
C VAL A 1 14.43 23.04 14.21
N GLY A 2 15.77 23.28 14.27
CA GLY A 2 16.69 23.03 13.16
C GLY A 2 17.00 21.57 12.80
N ARG A 3 16.66 20.58 13.62
CA ARG A 3 16.99 19.16 13.37
C ARG A 3 15.89 18.36 12.66
N GLU A 4 14.65 18.80 12.72
CA GLU A 4 13.50 18.06 12.17
C GLU A 4 13.25 18.38 10.68
N VAL A 5 13.47 19.61 10.24
CA VAL A 5 13.32 19.99 8.82
C VAL A 5 14.21 19.16 7.88
N PRO A 6 15.51 18.94 8.20
CA PRO A 6 16.36 18.09 7.37
C PRO A 6 15.82 16.66 7.24
N ALA A 7 15.36 16.06 8.34
CA ALA A 7 14.84 14.69 8.33
C ALA A 7 13.58 14.54 7.46
N ILE A 8 12.67 15.50 7.51
CA ILE A 8 11.43 15.50 6.72
C ILE A 8 11.75 15.66 5.23
N ARG A 9 12.61 16.64 4.88
CA ARG A 9 13.04 16.85 3.50
C ARG A 9 13.79 15.64 2.95
N GLN A 10 14.63 15.00 3.79
CA GLN A 10 15.34 13.79 3.43
C GLN A 10 14.35 12.64 3.16
N ALA A 11 13.40 12.39 4.06
CA ALA A 11 12.39 11.34 3.88
C ALA A 11 11.55 11.54 2.60
N ARG A 12 11.20 12.79 2.26
CA ARG A 12 10.53 13.08 1.00
C ARG A 12 11.42 12.83 -0.21
N ALA A 13 12.67 13.27 -0.16
CA ALA A 13 13.65 13.04 -1.23
C ALA A 13 13.88 11.54 -1.45
N ASP A 14 13.93 10.74 -0.39
CA ASP A 14 14.12 9.30 -0.46
C ASP A 14 12.89 8.59 -1.06
N ARG A 15 11.66 9.00 -0.72
CA ARG A 15 10.43 8.48 -1.35
C ARG A 15 10.37 8.80 -2.85
N LEU A 16 10.76 10.01 -3.25
CA LEU A 16 10.85 10.37 -4.67
C LEU A 16 11.93 9.56 -5.39
N ASP A 17 13.07 9.35 -4.74
CA ASP A 17 14.15 8.50 -5.26
C ASP A 17 13.68 7.06 -5.51
N GLU A 18 12.99 6.43 -4.54
CA GLU A 18 12.37 5.11 -4.71
C GLU A 18 11.40 5.08 -5.91
N THR A 19 10.60 6.13 -6.07
CA THR A 19 9.66 6.24 -7.20
C THR A 19 10.40 6.34 -8.53
N ILE A 20 11.42 7.20 -8.61
CA ILE A 20 12.24 7.38 -9.82
C ILE A 20 12.96 6.08 -10.17
N GLN A 21 13.61 5.43 -9.20
CA GLN A 21 14.31 4.16 -9.42
C GLN A 21 13.35 3.07 -9.89
N SER A 22 12.16 2.97 -9.28
CA SER A 22 11.15 2.00 -9.70
C SER A 22 10.70 2.21 -11.14
N VAL A 23 10.37 3.45 -11.50
CA VAL A 23 9.90 3.79 -12.85
C VAL A 23 11.02 3.62 -13.88
N SER A 24 12.21 4.15 -13.61
CA SER A 24 13.33 4.09 -14.55
C SER A 24 13.81 2.66 -14.79
N THR A 25 13.96 1.87 -13.74
CA THR A 25 14.37 0.47 -13.84
C THR A 25 13.30 -0.39 -14.50
N ALA A 26 12.01 -0.18 -14.16
CA ALA A 26 10.92 -1.00 -14.64
C ALA A 26 10.51 -0.71 -16.08
N LEU A 27 10.58 0.54 -16.52
CA LEU A 27 10.02 0.99 -17.80
C LEU A 27 11.08 1.51 -18.79
N LEU A 28 12.17 2.07 -18.28
CA LEU A 28 13.26 2.59 -19.12
C LEU A 28 14.48 1.66 -19.16
N GLY A 29 14.56 0.68 -18.24
CA GLY A 29 15.77 -0.14 -18.10
C GLY A 29 17.02 0.69 -17.82
N MET A 30 16.90 1.75 -17.01
CA MET A 30 17.98 2.68 -16.71
C MET A 30 18.17 2.80 -15.20
N THR A 31 19.44 2.79 -14.76
CA THR A 31 19.79 3.04 -13.37
C THR A 31 19.96 4.55 -13.16
N MET A 32 19.12 5.17 -12.32
CA MET A 32 19.11 6.62 -12.13
C MET A 32 19.73 7.09 -10.80
N ALA A 33 20.04 6.18 -9.89
CA ALA A 33 20.47 6.50 -8.53
C ALA A 33 21.71 7.41 -8.47
N CYS A 34 22.69 7.19 -9.33
CA CYS A 34 23.91 8.02 -9.40
C CYS A 34 23.59 9.47 -9.74
N ALA A 35 22.58 9.69 -10.59
CA ALA A 35 22.20 11.02 -11.07
C ALA A 35 21.54 11.89 -9.99
N ARG A 36 21.19 11.34 -8.83
CA ARG A 36 20.75 12.11 -7.66
C ARG A 36 21.82 13.07 -7.16
N CYS A 37 23.10 12.65 -7.18
CA CYS A 37 24.20 13.41 -6.57
C CYS A 37 25.14 14.09 -7.57
N HIS A 38 25.32 13.49 -8.75
CA HIS A 38 26.20 13.96 -9.83
C HIS A 38 25.70 13.39 -11.16
N ASN A 39 26.23 13.87 -12.29
CA ASN A 39 25.93 13.26 -13.59
C ASN A 39 26.23 11.76 -13.57
N HIS A 40 25.38 10.95 -14.20
CA HIS A 40 25.55 9.49 -14.21
C HIS A 40 26.95 9.13 -14.76
N LYS A 41 27.59 8.13 -14.13
CA LYS A 41 28.99 7.81 -14.43
C LYS A 41 29.19 7.20 -15.82
N PHE A 42 28.26 6.36 -16.24
CA PHE A 42 28.39 5.54 -17.45
C PHE A 42 27.46 6.00 -18.58
N ASP A 43 26.28 6.45 -18.25
CA ASP A 43 25.23 6.81 -19.19
C ASP A 43 25.10 8.33 -19.36
N PRO A 44 24.64 8.83 -20.51
CA PRO A 44 24.50 10.26 -20.77
C PRO A 44 23.25 10.84 -20.04
N ILE A 45 23.20 10.67 -18.73
CA ILE A 45 22.14 11.14 -17.85
C ILE A 45 22.70 12.23 -16.93
N PRO A 46 22.48 13.51 -17.23
CA PRO A 46 22.88 14.58 -16.34
C PRO A 46 22.06 14.58 -15.06
N GLN A 47 22.64 15.11 -13.98
CA GLN A 47 21.93 15.27 -12.71
C GLN A 47 20.59 16.01 -12.88
N LYS A 48 20.51 16.95 -13.80
CA LYS A 48 19.30 17.70 -14.11
C LYS A 48 18.14 16.81 -14.56
N ASP A 49 18.40 15.75 -15.33
CA ASP A 49 17.37 14.80 -15.77
C ASP A 49 16.73 14.05 -14.61
N TYR A 50 17.53 13.68 -13.59
CA TYR A 50 17.01 13.08 -12.37
C TYR A 50 16.00 14.01 -11.68
N TYR A 51 16.35 15.31 -11.53
CA TYR A 51 15.42 16.26 -10.89
C TYR A 51 14.26 16.66 -11.80
N ALA A 52 14.42 16.59 -13.11
CA ALA A 52 13.30 16.75 -14.04
C ALA A 52 12.27 15.61 -13.91
N LEU A 53 12.74 14.37 -13.73
CA LEU A 53 11.85 13.24 -13.38
C LEU A 53 11.26 13.39 -11.98
N ALA A 54 12.03 13.83 -10.99
CA ALA A 54 11.52 14.14 -9.66
C ALA A 54 10.38 15.16 -9.73
N ALA A 55 10.51 16.17 -10.56
CA ALA A 55 9.47 17.19 -10.76
C ALA A 55 8.17 16.62 -11.35
N VAL A 56 8.23 15.54 -12.14
CA VAL A 56 7.04 14.85 -12.65
C VAL A 56 6.21 14.25 -11.49
N PHE A 57 6.86 13.80 -10.42
CA PHE A 57 6.22 13.09 -9.30
C PHE A 57 6.08 13.93 -8.03
N GLN A 58 6.41 15.21 -8.05
CA GLN A 58 6.41 16.07 -6.86
C GLN A 58 5.03 16.25 -6.21
N GLY A 59 3.95 16.11 -6.95
CA GLY A 59 2.59 16.17 -6.42
C GLY A 59 2.03 14.81 -5.97
N LEU A 60 2.83 13.73 -6.02
CA LEU A 60 2.40 12.40 -5.57
C LEU A 60 2.67 12.22 -4.08
N GLU A 61 1.63 11.91 -3.33
CA GLU A 61 1.68 11.42 -1.96
C GLU A 61 0.97 10.07 -1.86
N TYR A 62 1.23 9.32 -0.80
CA TYR A 62 0.62 8.02 -0.57
C TYR A 62 -0.33 8.10 0.63
N GLY A 63 -1.52 7.49 0.49
CA GLY A 63 -2.51 7.50 1.55
C GLY A 63 -3.73 6.66 1.19
N HIS A 64 -4.76 6.73 2.03
CA HIS A 64 -5.98 5.99 1.83
C HIS A 64 -6.93 6.71 0.87
N ARG A 65 -7.46 5.93 -0.09
CA ARG A 65 -8.49 6.39 -1.02
C ARG A 65 -9.64 5.40 -1.07
N PRO A 66 -10.90 5.87 -1.23
CA PRO A 66 -12.02 4.95 -1.42
C PRO A 66 -11.85 4.13 -2.69
N TRP A 67 -11.97 2.81 -2.59
CA TRP A 67 -11.93 1.91 -3.74
C TRP A 67 -13.28 1.88 -4.45
N ARG A 68 -13.47 2.74 -5.45
CA ARG A 68 -14.75 2.94 -6.14
C ARG A 68 -15.08 1.88 -7.20
N ASN A 69 -14.10 1.14 -7.71
CA ASN A 69 -14.27 0.20 -8.84
C ASN A 69 -14.35 -1.27 -8.36
N GLN A 70 -14.94 -1.53 -7.21
CA GLN A 70 -15.18 -2.90 -6.75
C GLN A 70 -16.43 -3.51 -7.39
N PRO A 71 -16.55 -4.85 -7.46
CA PRO A 71 -17.67 -5.51 -8.13
C PRO A 71 -19.06 -5.07 -7.67
N ASP A 72 -19.20 -4.78 -6.37
CA ASP A 72 -20.47 -4.39 -5.75
C ASP A 72 -20.64 -2.86 -5.57
N ALA A 73 -19.78 -2.06 -6.22
CA ALA A 73 -19.73 -0.61 -6.02
C ALA A 73 -21.08 0.09 -6.26
N ALA A 74 -21.84 -0.34 -7.26
CA ALA A 74 -23.15 0.24 -7.59
C ALA A 74 -24.19 -0.06 -6.47
N VAL A 75 -24.20 -1.28 -5.95
CA VAL A 75 -25.09 -1.69 -4.85
C VAL A 75 -24.74 -0.93 -3.57
N GLN A 76 -23.45 -0.84 -3.26
CA GLN A 76 -22.97 -0.11 -2.09
C GLN A 76 -23.24 1.39 -2.19
N ALA A 77 -23.06 1.99 -3.37
CA ALA A 77 -23.38 3.40 -3.60
C ALA A 77 -24.89 3.68 -3.40
N THR A 78 -25.76 2.81 -3.88
CA THR A 78 -27.21 2.92 -3.68
C THR A 78 -27.58 2.79 -2.20
N ARG A 79 -26.97 1.84 -1.47
CA ARG A 79 -27.14 1.68 -0.02
C ARG A 79 -26.67 2.92 0.73
N ALA A 80 -25.47 3.40 0.43
CA ALA A 80 -24.90 4.59 1.04
C ALA A 80 -25.78 5.83 0.82
N GLU A 81 -26.30 6.03 -0.40
CA GLU A 81 -27.20 7.16 -0.70
C GLU A 81 -28.52 7.08 0.10
N SER A 82 -29.08 5.87 0.26
CA SER A 82 -30.28 5.67 1.09
C SER A 82 -30.00 5.99 2.56
N LEU A 83 -28.88 5.54 3.10
CA LEU A 83 -28.48 5.81 4.49
C LEU A 83 -28.16 7.28 4.70
N ARG A 84 -27.55 7.97 3.72
CA ARG A 84 -27.33 9.41 3.77
C ARG A 84 -28.63 10.19 3.92
N LYS A 85 -29.68 9.84 3.18
CA LYS A 85 -31.00 10.47 3.32
C LYS A 85 -31.62 10.26 4.71
N GLN A 86 -31.44 9.06 5.29
CA GLN A 86 -31.90 8.79 6.66
C GLN A 86 -31.11 9.59 7.69
N LEU A 87 -29.78 9.70 7.51
CA LEU A 87 -28.94 10.56 8.34
C LEU A 87 -29.40 12.03 8.31
N ASP A 88 -29.68 12.55 7.12
CA ASP A 88 -30.15 13.93 6.95
C ASP A 88 -31.52 14.16 7.62
N THR A 89 -32.40 13.16 7.63
CA THR A 89 -33.68 13.19 8.35
C THR A 89 -33.45 13.26 9.87
N VAL A 90 -32.64 12.37 10.43
CA VAL A 90 -32.33 12.34 11.87
C VAL A 90 -31.60 13.62 12.30
N ARG A 91 -30.72 14.17 11.46
CA ARG A 91 -30.06 15.46 11.71
C ARG A 91 -31.06 16.62 11.75
N ALA A 92 -32.07 16.61 10.91
CA ALA A 92 -33.14 17.60 10.91
C ALA A 92 -33.97 17.53 12.21
N GLU A 93 -34.30 16.33 12.66
CA GLU A 93 -34.99 16.10 13.95
C GLU A 93 -34.13 16.52 15.14
N LEU A 94 -32.83 16.21 15.14
CA LEU A 94 -31.89 16.62 16.18
C LEU A 94 -31.79 18.15 16.27
N ARG A 95 -31.74 18.86 15.13
CA ARG A 95 -31.72 20.33 15.12
C ARG A 95 -32.92 20.96 15.86
N ALA A 96 -34.05 20.27 15.88
CA ALA A 96 -35.26 20.77 16.55
C ALA A 96 -35.23 20.59 18.07
N VAL A 97 -34.45 19.63 18.60
CA VAL A 97 -34.52 19.21 20.01
C VAL A 97 -33.19 19.29 20.76
N ALA A 98 -32.06 19.42 20.05
CA ALA A 98 -30.72 19.50 20.62
C ALA A 98 -30.01 20.77 20.20
N PRO A 99 -29.42 21.55 21.12
CA PRO A 99 -28.68 22.76 20.78
C PRO A 99 -27.38 22.48 20.06
N ALA A 100 -26.75 21.31 20.32
CA ALA A 100 -25.55 20.81 19.64
C ALA A 100 -25.41 19.33 19.85
N TRP A 101 -24.69 18.65 18.94
CA TRP A 101 -24.30 17.23 19.07
C TRP A 101 -23.02 16.92 18.30
N THR A 102 -22.37 15.81 18.64
CA THR A 102 -21.16 15.34 17.96
C THR A 102 -21.41 14.01 17.27
N GLU A 103 -21.06 13.92 16.00
CA GLU A 103 -21.05 12.71 15.18
C GLU A 103 -19.65 12.11 15.22
N GLU A 104 -19.56 10.80 15.48
CA GLU A 104 -18.29 10.07 15.47
C GLU A 104 -18.12 9.31 14.16
N TRP A 105 -17.20 9.78 13.34
CA TRP A 105 -16.78 9.14 12.11
C TRP A 105 -15.54 8.26 12.36
N PRO A 106 -15.20 7.29 11.49
CA PRO A 106 -14.01 6.46 11.66
C PRO A 106 -12.71 7.26 11.78
N ASP A 107 -12.60 8.36 11.05
CA ASP A 107 -11.39 9.16 10.87
C ASP A 107 -11.46 10.57 11.49
N HIS A 108 -12.64 11.05 11.92
CA HIS A 108 -12.81 12.37 12.51
C HIS A 108 -14.05 12.47 13.42
N LEU A 109 -14.14 13.53 14.17
CA LEU A 109 -15.34 13.95 14.91
C LEU A 109 -15.94 15.16 14.22
N GLU A 110 -17.26 15.20 14.08
CA GLU A 110 -17.97 16.35 13.53
C GLU A 110 -18.97 16.88 14.56
N THR A 111 -18.73 18.09 15.07
CA THR A 111 -19.64 18.77 16.02
C THR A 111 -20.51 19.76 15.28
N ARG A 112 -21.83 19.59 15.42
CA ARG A 112 -22.88 20.41 14.81
C ARG A 112 -23.55 21.25 15.85
N PHE A 113 -23.92 22.49 15.47
CA PHE A 113 -24.59 23.49 16.33
C PHE A 113 -25.47 24.39 15.46
N PRO A 114 -26.37 25.20 16.05
CA PRO A 114 -27.16 26.18 15.31
C PRO A 114 -26.28 27.13 14.51
N PRO A 115 -26.69 27.52 13.30
CA PRO A 115 -25.91 28.44 12.48
C PRO A 115 -25.55 29.73 13.25
N VAL A 116 -24.29 30.08 13.29
CA VAL A 116 -23.78 31.26 13.97
C VAL A 116 -22.86 32.06 13.07
N ARG A 117 -23.02 33.38 13.06
CA ARG A 117 -22.16 34.29 12.31
C ARG A 117 -20.94 34.63 13.15
N THR A 118 -19.76 34.41 12.59
CA THR A 118 -18.49 34.68 13.26
C THR A 118 -17.35 34.86 12.27
N ARG A 119 -16.26 35.46 12.72
CA ARG A 119 -14.98 35.52 12.03
C ARG A 119 -13.90 34.66 12.70
N ALA A 120 -14.11 34.19 13.93
CA ALA A 120 -13.10 33.41 14.62
C ALA A 120 -13.74 32.31 15.49
N VAL A 121 -13.05 31.17 15.52
CA VAL A 121 -13.43 29.99 16.32
C VAL A 121 -12.29 29.67 17.27
N ARG A 122 -12.61 29.36 18.54
CA ARG A 122 -11.68 28.86 19.53
C ARG A 122 -12.07 27.43 19.94
N MET A 123 -11.09 26.57 19.98
CA MET A 123 -11.20 25.21 20.53
C MET A 123 -10.48 25.17 21.88
N THR A 124 -11.20 24.80 22.95
CA THR A 124 -10.66 24.74 24.33
C THR A 124 -10.69 23.29 24.81
N PHE A 125 -9.61 22.82 25.42
CA PHE A 125 -9.43 21.43 25.86
C PHE A 125 -9.25 21.33 27.37
N PRO A 126 -9.60 20.19 28.02
CA PRO A 126 -9.35 19.98 29.44
C PRO A 126 -7.84 20.00 29.75
N ARG A 127 -7.46 20.62 30.87
CA ARG A 127 -6.05 20.75 31.31
C ARG A 127 -5.31 19.44 31.44
N GLN A 128 -6.01 18.37 31.84
CA GLN A 128 -5.39 17.06 32.09
C GLN A 128 -5.28 16.19 30.85
N ALA A 129 -6.05 16.49 29.80
CA ALA A 129 -6.08 15.68 28.59
C ALA A 129 -4.91 16.00 27.66
N ILE A 130 -4.36 14.96 27.02
CA ILE A 130 -3.54 15.14 25.83
C ILE A 130 -4.51 15.18 24.65
N ALA A 131 -4.72 16.35 24.09
CA ALA A 131 -5.42 16.49 22.82
C ALA A 131 -4.40 16.57 21.68
N VAL A 132 -4.63 15.79 20.65
CA VAL A 132 -3.87 15.78 19.40
C VAL A 132 -4.83 16.18 18.30
N VAL A 133 -4.53 17.22 17.55
CA VAL A 133 -5.33 17.71 16.42
C VAL A 133 -4.41 17.84 15.22
N GLU A 134 -4.64 17.03 14.19
CA GLU A 134 -3.95 17.13 12.91
C GLU A 134 -4.61 18.15 11.98
N GLU A 135 -5.96 18.17 11.97
CA GLU A 135 -6.73 19.07 11.14
C GLU A 135 -8.01 19.51 11.85
N CYS A 136 -8.32 20.78 11.74
CA CYS A 136 -9.58 21.38 12.16
C CYS A 136 -10.29 21.98 10.94
N GLN A 137 -11.46 21.46 10.63
CA GLN A 137 -12.27 21.88 9.49
C GLN A 137 -13.47 22.70 9.98
N ILE A 138 -13.80 23.79 9.31
CA ILE A 138 -14.94 24.65 9.62
C ILE A 138 -15.84 24.74 8.39
N PHE A 139 -17.12 24.46 8.58
CA PHE A 139 -18.11 24.45 7.52
C PHE A 139 -19.34 25.28 7.89
N GLY A 140 -20.06 25.73 6.88
CA GLY A 140 -21.33 26.41 7.05
C GLY A 140 -22.40 25.91 6.11
N ALA A 141 -23.66 26.11 6.49
CA ALA A 141 -24.82 25.65 5.70
C ALA A 141 -24.80 26.19 4.26
N ALA A 142 -24.31 27.39 4.04
CA ALA A 142 -24.22 28.01 2.71
C ALA A 142 -22.98 27.57 1.91
N THR A 143 -21.96 27.01 2.57
CA THR A 143 -20.69 26.62 1.93
C THR A 143 -20.59 25.13 1.64
N GLY A 144 -21.58 24.34 2.11
CA GLY A 144 -21.62 22.88 1.92
C GLY A 144 -20.39 22.18 2.49
N GLU A 145 -19.65 21.45 1.67
CA GLU A 145 -18.46 20.71 2.08
C GLU A 145 -17.14 21.51 1.94
N LYS A 146 -17.23 22.81 1.63
CA LYS A 146 -16.03 23.65 1.54
C LYS A 146 -15.50 23.97 2.94
N ASN A 147 -14.27 23.52 3.23
CA ASN A 147 -13.56 23.88 4.47
C ASN A 147 -13.11 25.34 4.43
N LEU A 148 -13.65 26.15 5.34
CA LEU A 148 -13.35 27.58 5.51
C LEU A 148 -12.06 27.83 6.28
N ALA A 149 -11.55 26.83 7.01
CA ALA A 149 -10.38 26.96 7.89
C ALA A 149 -9.04 26.78 7.17
N LEU A 150 -9.03 26.50 5.86
CA LEU A 150 -7.78 26.24 5.15
C LEU A 150 -6.88 27.48 5.06
N ALA A 151 -5.60 27.33 5.43
CA ALA A 151 -4.58 28.37 5.27
C ALA A 151 -4.43 28.83 3.82
N ALA A 152 -4.56 27.92 2.85
CA ALA A 152 -4.56 28.24 1.43
C ALA A 152 -5.73 29.16 1.03
N GLY A 153 -6.81 29.20 1.82
CA GLY A 153 -7.94 30.10 1.66
C GLY A 153 -7.78 31.42 2.41
N GLY A 154 -6.69 31.63 3.12
CA GLY A 154 -6.39 32.84 3.88
C GLY A 154 -6.78 32.77 5.36
N ALA A 155 -7.16 31.59 5.89
CA ALA A 155 -7.35 31.42 7.34
C ALA A 155 -6.01 31.43 8.08
N THR A 156 -6.03 31.86 9.33
CA THR A 156 -4.84 31.87 10.21
C THR A 156 -5.17 31.18 11.54
N ALA A 157 -4.17 30.58 12.17
CA ALA A 157 -4.33 29.90 13.45
C ALA A 157 -3.30 30.39 14.47
N ARG A 158 -3.71 30.42 15.76
CA ARG A 158 -2.82 30.68 16.90
C ARG A 158 -3.20 29.80 18.09
N SER A 159 -2.26 29.55 18.99
CA SER A 159 -2.50 28.73 20.17
C SER A 159 -1.98 29.38 21.46
N PHE A 160 -2.38 28.81 22.60
CA PHE A 160 -2.04 29.31 23.95
C PHE A 160 -0.54 29.31 24.24
N LYS A 161 0.25 28.47 23.54
CA LYS A 161 1.72 28.45 23.62
C LYS A 161 2.33 28.27 22.20
N PRO A 162 3.54 28.82 21.96
CA PRO A 162 4.25 28.58 20.73
C PRO A 162 4.64 27.10 20.61
N ALA A 163 4.77 26.63 19.38
CA ALA A 163 5.25 25.27 19.11
C ALA A 163 6.75 25.14 19.42
N GLU A 164 7.13 24.01 19.97
CA GLU A 164 8.54 23.69 20.21
C GLU A 164 9.22 23.17 18.93
N THR A 165 8.44 22.64 17.99
CA THR A 165 8.92 22.03 16.75
C THR A 165 7.97 22.33 15.59
N LEU A 166 8.48 22.30 14.35
CA LEU A 166 7.66 22.46 13.14
C LEU A 166 6.53 21.43 13.03
N MET A 167 6.75 20.22 13.55
CA MET A 167 5.74 19.17 13.55
C MET A 167 4.57 19.46 14.49
N ARG A 168 4.74 20.40 15.43
CA ARG A 168 3.74 20.80 16.43
C ARG A 168 3.20 22.20 16.24
N GLU A 169 3.57 22.86 15.14
CA GLU A 169 3.06 24.20 14.84
C GLU A 169 1.55 24.20 14.68
N ILE A 170 0.94 25.26 15.18
CA ILE A 170 -0.52 25.43 15.10
C ILE A 170 -1.00 25.55 13.65
N ALA A 171 -0.17 26.01 12.74
CA ALA A 171 -0.48 26.06 11.31
C ALA A 171 -0.85 24.69 10.70
N ASN A 172 -0.38 23.59 11.31
CA ASN A 172 -0.69 22.24 10.86
C ASN A 172 -2.18 21.89 11.02
N VAL A 173 -2.94 22.57 11.89
CA VAL A 173 -4.38 22.28 12.06
C VAL A 173 -5.27 22.85 10.94
N ILE A 174 -4.69 23.62 10.01
CA ILE A 174 -5.41 24.28 8.91
C ILE A 174 -4.68 24.13 7.56
N ASP A 175 -3.71 23.24 7.45
CA ASP A 175 -2.89 23.10 6.24
C ASP A 175 -3.49 22.16 5.18
N GLY A 176 -4.58 21.47 5.52
CA GLY A 176 -5.28 20.51 4.65
C GLY A 176 -4.55 19.17 4.52
N ARG A 177 -3.58 18.89 5.40
CA ARG A 177 -2.83 17.64 5.43
C ARG A 177 -3.26 16.77 6.59
N PHE A 178 -3.15 15.47 6.42
CA PHE A 178 -3.52 14.51 7.46
C PHE A 178 -2.30 13.71 7.87
N GLY A 179 -2.30 13.22 9.12
CA GLY A 179 -1.23 12.42 9.69
C GLY A 179 -0.65 12.98 10.98
N GLN A 180 -0.53 12.11 12.00
CA GLN A 180 -0.12 12.49 13.35
C GLN A 180 1.29 13.10 13.44
N THR A 181 2.11 12.94 12.41
CA THR A 181 3.45 13.52 12.34
C THR A 181 3.41 15.04 12.41
N PHE A 182 2.40 15.66 11.79
CA PHE A 182 2.19 17.11 11.75
C PHE A 182 0.87 17.48 12.47
N ALA A 183 0.84 17.24 13.77
CA ALA A 183 -0.34 17.51 14.56
C ALA A 183 0.00 18.41 15.75
N TRP A 184 -0.82 19.44 15.98
CA TRP A 184 -0.75 20.22 17.19
C TRP A 184 -1.14 19.39 18.40
N ARG A 185 -0.51 19.68 19.57
CA ARG A 185 -0.78 18.98 20.82
C ARG A 185 -0.88 19.94 21.99
N THR A 186 -1.75 19.60 22.93
CA THR A 186 -1.85 20.36 24.19
C THR A 186 -0.59 20.25 25.04
N ARG A 187 0.07 19.10 25.03
CA ARG A 187 1.38 18.80 25.68
C ARG A 187 1.96 17.50 25.11
N GLU A 188 3.23 17.28 25.32
CA GLU A 188 3.85 15.97 25.00
C GLU A 188 3.47 14.92 26.06
N SER A 189 3.54 13.65 25.68
CA SER A 189 3.16 12.54 26.57
C SER A 189 4.08 12.37 27.77
N SER A 190 5.33 12.86 27.68
CA SER A 190 6.32 12.88 28.75
C SER A 190 6.13 14.03 29.74
N GLU A 191 5.39 15.08 29.38
CA GLU A 191 5.14 16.23 30.26
C GLU A 191 4.04 15.90 31.27
N LYS A 192 4.28 16.24 32.54
CA LYS A 192 3.23 16.18 33.57
C LYS A 192 2.28 17.35 33.42
N PRO A 193 0.94 17.14 33.63
CA PRO A 193 0.00 18.26 33.62
C PRO A 193 0.34 19.25 34.71
N ASP A 194 0.39 20.52 34.37
CA ASP A 194 0.48 21.62 35.35
C ASP A 194 -0.95 22.02 35.75
N PRO A 195 -1.36 21.79 37.01
CA PRO A 195 -2.71 22.16 37.48
C PRO A 195 -2.94 23.67 37.56
N SER A 196 -1.88 24.49 37.58
CA SER A 196 -1.98 25.95 37.63
C SER A 196 -2.08 26.60 36.24
N ALA A 197 -1.70 25.90 35.17
CA ALA A 197 -1.73 26.43 33.82
C ALA A 197 -3.16 26.69 33.33
N PRO A 198 -3.42 27.69 32.46
CA PRO A 198 -4.71 27.88 31.83
C PRO A 198 -5.12 26.66 30.99
N ALA A 199 -6.42 26.48 30.75
CA ALA A 199 -6.90 25.44 29.85
C ALA A 199 -6.30 25.63 28.46
N PRO A 200 -5.74 24.57 27.83
CA PRO A 200 -5.15 24.66 26.49
C PRO A 200 -6.21 25.04 25.45
N TRP A 201 -5.84 25.88 24.50
CA TRP A 201 -6.71 26.30 23.41
C TRP A 201 -5.94 26.59 22.13
N PHE A 202 -6.64 26.56 21.01
CA PHE A 202 -6.22 27.21 19.78
C PHE A 202 -7.40 27.99 19.15
N GLU A 203 -7.05 28.96 18.33
CA GLU A 203 -8.01 29.83 17.62
C GLU A 203 -7.72 29.79 16.13
N ILE A 204 -8.78 29.81 15.33
CA ILE A 204 -8.73 29.95 13.88
C ILE A 204 -9.48 31.25 13.53
N GLU A 205 -8.82 32.14 12.82
CA GLU A 205 -9.44 33.34 12.25
C GLU A 205 -9.69 33.10 10.76
N LEU A 206 -10.94 33.23 10.35
CA LEU A 206 -11.39 33.08 8.97
C LEU A 206 -11.03 34.33 8.15
N PRO A 207 -10.78 34.21 6.84
CA PRO A 207 -10.45 35.34 5.98
C PRO A 207 -11.56 36.38 5.90
N ALA A 208 -12.81 35.94 6.08
CA ALA A 208 -13.99 36.79 6.13
C ALA A 208 -15.00 36.25 7.14
N GLU A 209 -15.92 37.10 7.60
CA GLU A 209 -17.04 36.69 8.42
C GLU A 209 -17.92 35.67 7.67
N ALA A 210 -18.29 34.58 8.32
CA ALA A 210 -19.07 33.48 7.74
C ALA A 210 -20.15 33.01 8.73
N VAL A 211 -21.21 32.40 8.20
CA VAL A 211 -22.20 31.66 8.98
C VAL A 211 -21.78 30.21 9.00
N ILE A 212 -21.36 29.73 10.16
CA ILE A 212 -20.89 28.36 10.39
C ILE A 212 -21.88 27.57 11.23
N ASP A 213 -21.96 26.25 11.01
CA ASP A 213 -22.86 25.34 11.72
C ASP A 213 -22.21 24.01 12.09
N ARG A 214 -20.93 23.85 11.76
CA ARG A 214 -20.27 22.55 11.92
C ARG A 214 -18.75 22.66 11.96
N ILE A 215 -18.12 21.86 12.83
CA ILE A 215 -16.67 21.76 12.96
C ILE A 215 -16.25 20.29 12.92
N GLY A 216 -15.29 19.96 12.05
CA GLY A 216 -14.61 18.68 11.99
C GLY A 216 -13.27 18.73 12.72
N LEU A 217 -12.98 17.73 13.56
CA LEU A 217 -11.69 17.55 14.22
C LEU A 217 -11.15 16.15 13.96
N SER A 218 -9.90 16.04 13.55
CA SER A 218 -9.21 14.75 13.45
C SER A 218 -7.88 14.76 14.20
N SER A 219 -7.45 13.58 14.66
CA SER A 219 -6.16 13.38 15.34
C SER A 219 -5.15 12.64 14.52
N ASP A 220 -5.59 11.70 13.68
CA ASP A 220 -4.74 10.86 12.85
C ASP A 220 -5.59 10.10 11.83
N ARG A 221 -5.99 10.74 10.75
CA ARG A 221 -6.73 10.09 9.66
C ARG A 221 -5.90 9.05 8.93
N GLU A 222 -4.58 9.19 8.95
CA GLU A 222 -3.67 8.21 8.38
C GLU A 222 -3.51 6.98 9.26
N ALA A 223 -3.88 7.02 10.54
CA ALA A 223 -3.78 5.86 11.43
C ALA A 223 -4.62 4.67 10.97
N LEU A 224 -5.69 4.91 10.23
CA LEU A 224 -6.43 3.85 9.53
C LEU A 224 -5.64 3.27 8.35
N ALA A 225 -4.59 3.97 7.94
CA ALA A 225 -3.70 3.66 6.82
C ALA A 225 -2.48 2.84 7.23
N TYR A 226 -1.93 3.12 8.40
CA TYR A 226 -0.70 2.48 8.86
C TYR A 226 -1.03 1.20 9.62
N THR A 227 -1.11 0.10 8.89
CA THR A 227 -1.13 -1.25 9.48
C THR A 227 0.21 -1.62 10.12
N ASP A 228 1.26 -0.85 9.91
CA ASP A 228 2.64 -1.19 10.31
C ASP A 228 3.05 -0.70 11.69
N TYR A 229 2.38 0.29 12.23
CA TYR A 229 2.71 0.84 13.55
C TYR A 229 1.55 0.72 14.55
N LEU A 230 1.55 -0.41 15.30
CA LEU A 230 1.11 -0.45 16.70
C LEU A 230 -0.26 0.17 17.03
N ILE A 231 -1.21 0.13 16.14
CA ILE A 231 -2.58 0.43 16.52
C ILE A 231 -3.19 -0.88 16.97
N GLU A 232 -3.15 -1.12 18.29
CA GLU A 232 -4.07 -2.08 18.88
C GLU A 232 -5.47 -1.68 18.46
N PRO A 233 -6.29 -2.60 17.92
CA PRO A 233 -7.69 -2.32 17.72
C PRO A 233 -8.28 -1.77 19.03
N GLY A 234 -8.72 -0.52 19.02
CA GLY A 234 -9.27 0.16 20.21
C GLY A 234 -8.38 1.23 20.87
N ARG A 235 -7.12 1.44 20.48
CA ARG A 235 -6.29 2.55 20.99
C ARG A 235 -6.14 3.74 20.06
N GLY A 236 -6.58 3.66 18.81
CA GLY A 236 -6.55 4.79 17.91
C GLY A 236 -7.68 5.76 18.20
N THR A 237 -7.37 6.96 18.69
CA THR A 237 -8.26 8.10 18.62
C THR A 237 -8.10 8.78 17.26
N ALA A 238 -8.12 7.98 16.19
CA ALA A 238 -8.05 8.50 14.83
C ALA A 238 -9.13 9.56 14.58
N SER A 239 -10.27 9.40 15.25
CA SER A 239 -11.39 10.29 15.13
C SER A 239 -11.17 11.68 15.75
N GLY A 240 -10.32 11.84 16.77
CA GLY A 240 -10.08 13.17 17.38
C GLY A 240 -10.12 13.21 18.92
N PRO A 241 -9.87 14.37 19.53
CA PRO A 241 -9.93 14.56 20.96
C PRO A 241 -11.36 14.38 21.46
N ARG A 242 -11.53 13.59 22.53
CA ARG A 242 -12.86 13.16 23.04
C ARG A 242 -13.59 14.24 23.89
N LYS A 243 -12.86 15.24 24.40
CA LYS A 243 -13.40 16.33 25.21
C LYS A 243 -12.87 17.66 24.74
N TYR A 244 -13.77 18.58 24.41
CA TYR A 244 -13.44 19.94 24.01
C TYR A 244 -14.68 20.85 24.06
N ARG A 245 -14.44 22.16 23.97
CA ARG A 245 -15.46 23.20 23.79
C ARG A 245 -15.19 23.94 22.49
N VAL A 246 -16.25 24.35 21.85
CA VAL A 246 -16.26 25.20 20.66
C VAL A 246 -16.81 26.57 21.06
N GLU A 247 -16.01 27.60 20.88
CA GLU A 247 -16.37 28.98 21.17
C GLU A 247 -16.26 29.81 19.88
N VAL A 248 -17.12 30.76 19.68
CA VAL A 248 -17.09 31.71 18.57
C VAL A 248 -16.90 33.11 19.11
N ARG A 249 -16.27 33.99 18.35
CA ARG A 249 -16.08 35.39 18.72
C ARG A 249 -17.25 36.21 18.20
N ASP A 250 -18.02 36.79 19.12
CA ASP A 250 -19.11 37.71 18.82
C ASP A 250 -18.60 39.07 18.34
N ALA A 251 -19.46 39.94 17.82
CA ALA A 251 -19.08 41.23 17.23
C ALA A 251 -18.43 42.20 18.23
N ASP A 252 -18.72 42.06 19.51
CA ASP A 252 -18.12 42.85 20.61
C ASP A 252 -16.73 42.32 21.06
N GLY A 253 -16.25 41.22 20.43
CA GLY A 253 -14.96 40.59 20.73
C GLY A 253 -15.02 39.55 21.85
N THR A 254 -16.17 39.33 22.48
CA THR A 254 -16.33 38.30 23.52
C THR A 254 -16.42 36.89 22.93
N TRP A 255 -15.98 35.90 23.73
CA TRP A 255 -16.05 34.49 23.34
C TRP A 255 -17.30 33.85 23.95
N ARG A 256 -18.10 33.24 23.11
CA ARG A 256 -19.33 32.54 23.49
C ARG A 256 -19.23 31.06 23.08
N GLU A 257 -19.49 30.16 24.03
CA GLU A 257 -19.61 28.75 23.79
C GLU A 257 -20.84 28.44 22.91
N VAL A 258 -20.63 27.65 21.84
CA VAL A 258 -21.71 27.23 20.93
C VAL A 258 -21.89 25.71 20.95
N ALA A 259 -20.88 24.96 21.37
CA ALA A 259 -20.95 23.49 21.50
C ALA A 259 -19.89 22.97 22.46
N ALA A 260 -20.14 21.80 23.04
CA ALA A 260 -19.15 21.02 23.78
C ALA A 260 -19.26 19.53 23.41
N ALA A 261 -18.13 18.85 23.37
CA ALA A 261 -18.05 17.39 23.23
C ALA A 261 -17.52 16.75 24.51
N ASP A 262 -18.18 15.73 24.99
CA ASP A 262 -17.73 14.88 26.10
C ASP A 262 -18.07 13.42 25.76
N LEU A 263 -17.23 12.81 24.91
CA LEU A 263 -17.42 11.46 24.41
C LEU A 263 -16.73 10.43 25.32
N PRO A 264 -17.30 9.23 25.50
CA PRO A 264 -16.66 8.18 26.29
C PRO A 264 -15.35 7.73 25.67
N THR A 265 -14.36 7.38 26.49
CA THR A 265 -13.07 6.87 26.01
C THR A 265 -13.27 5.51 25.35
N LYS A 266 -12.80 5.30 24.11
CA LYS A 266 -12.79 3.99 23.47
C LYS A 266 -11.92 3.02 24.29
N GLY A 267 -12.44 1.87 24.69
CA GLY A 267 -11.71 0.81 25.40
C GLY A 267 -11.97 0.68 26.90
N ALA A 268 -12.94 1.38 27.49
CA ALA A 268 -13.47 1.02 28.80
C ALA A 268 -14.28 -0.27 28.65
N VAL A 269 -13.64 -1.43 28.95
CA VAL A 269 -14.35 -2.72 29.08
C VAL A 269 -15.39 -2.55 30.17
N ALA A 270 -16.64 -2.91 29.89
CA ALA A 270 -17.71 -2.91 30.87
C ALA A 270 -17.28 -3.82 32.04
N GLY A 271 -16.96 -3.22 33.20
CA GLY A 271 -16.54 -3.96 34.39
C GLY A 271 -15.48 -3.29 35.27
N GLN A 272 -14.76 -2.27 34.81
CA GLN A 272 -13.91 -1.48 35.71
C GLN A 272 -14.65 -0.18 36.07
N ALA A 273 -14.98 -0.06 37.34
CA ALA A 273 -15.63 1.13 37.89
C ALA A 273 -14.76 2.37 37.60
N ALA A 274 -15.20 3.14 36.63
CA ALA A 274 -14.68 4.49 36.41
C ALA A 274 -15.05 5.35 37.61
N ALA A 275 -14.07 6.04 38.16
CA ALA A 275 -14.32 7.13 39.10
C ALA A 275 -15.39 8.04 38.52
N THR A 276 -16.37 8.41 39.36
CA THR A 276 -17.56 9.23 39.17
C THR A 276 -17.60 9.98 37.84
N PRO A 277 -18.56 9.70 36.96
CA PRO A 277 -18.69 10.45 35.70
C PRO A 277 -18.92 11.94 36.05
N PRO A 278 -18.24 12.87 35.35
CA PRO A 278 -18.62 14.26 35.45
C PRO A 278 -20.07 14.42 35.03
N ALA A 279 -20.80 15.31 35.71
CA ALA A 279 -22.20 15.56 35.45
C ALA A 279 -22.43 15.83 33.95
N PRO A 280 -23.38 15.15 33.31
CA PRO A 280 -23.67 15.38 31.90
C PRO A 280 -24.07 16.84 31.70
N ALA A 281 -23.54 17.47 30.64
CA ALA A 281 -24.17 18.65 30.08
C ALA A 281 -25.68 18.39 29.96
N ALA A 282 -26.54 19.33 30.41
CA ALA A 282 -27.97 19.25 30.66
C ALA A 282 -28.70 18.01 30.15
N PRO A 283 -29.48 17.30 30.97
CA PRO A 283 -29.95 15.96 30.64
C PRO A 283 -30.71 15.99 29.32
N ALA A 284 -30.11 15.43 28.28
CA ALA A 284 -30.83 15.17 27.03
C ALA A 284 -32.09 14.38 27.40
N ASN A 285 -33.26 14.87 27.03
CA ASN A 285 -34.50 14.16 27.24
C ASN A 285 -34.43 12.78 26.52
N GLU A 286 -35.33 11.89 26.88
CA GLU A 286 -35.31 10.52 26.33
C GLU A 286 -35.40 10.53 24.79
N ALA A 287 -36.15 11.45 24.20
CA ALA A 287 -36.26 11.62 22.76
C ALA A 287 -34.91 11.99 22.11
N THR A 288 -34.16 12.91 22.68
CA THR A 288 -32.83 13.29 22.18
C THR A 288 -31.85 12.14 22.27
N ARG A 289 -31.88 11.34 23.36
CA ARG A 289 -31.03 10.13 23.50
C ARG A 289 -31.36 9.09 22.44
N ALA A 290 -32.64 8.85 22.16
CA ALA A 290 -33.09 7.92 21.13
C ALA A 290 -32.62 8.36 19.72
N LEU A 291 -32.73 9.66 19.41
CA LEU A 291 -32.24 10.20 18.14
C LEU A 291 -30.71 10.07 17.98
N LEU A 292 -29.96 10.36 19.04
CA LEU A 292 -28.49 10.19 19.02
C LEU A 292 -28.09 8.72 18.85
N ALA A 293 -28.78 7.78 19.52
CA ALA A 293 -28.55 6.36 19.33
C ALA A 293 -28.82 5.94 17.88
N ARG A 294 -29.94 6.40 17.31
CA ARG A 294 -30.30 6.15 15.92
C ARG A 294 -29.28 6.75 14.94
N LEU A 295 -28.81 7.96 15.21
CA LEU A 295 -27.75 8.62 14.43
C LEU A 295 -26.46 7.77 14.41
N HIS A 296 -26.00 7.30 15.57
CA HIS A 296 -24.79 6.47 15.67
C HIS A 296 -24.94 5.15 14.93
N GLU A 297 -26.10 4.51 14.99
CA GLU A 297 -26.39 3.30 14.23
C GLU A 297 -26.32 3.56 12.71
N LEU A 298 -26.97 4.60 12.24
CA LEU A 298 -26.96 4.99 10.82
C LEU A 298 -25.56 5.40 10.34
N LEU A 299 -24.76 6.09 11.17
CA LEU A 299 -23.38 6.44 10.83
C LEU A 299 -22.52 5.17 10.67
N ARG A 300 -22.65 4.20 11.58
CA ARG A 300 -21.96 2.92 11.45
C ARG A 300 -22.33 2.21 10.14
N ASP A 301 -23.65 2.07 9.88
CA ASP A 301 -24.16 1.38 8.69
C ASP A 301 -23.77 2.09 7.39
N TYR A 302 -23.74 3.45 7.42
CA TYR A 302 -23.27 4.26 6.31
C TYR A 302 -21.77 4.05 6.04
N ASN A 303 -20.93 4.04 7.08
CA ASN A 303 -19.50 3.78 6.93
C ASN A 303 -19.21 2.38 6.40
N GLU A 304 -19.99 1.37 6.81
CA GLU A 304 -19.90 0.01 6.25
C GLU A 304 -20.32 -0.06 4.78
N ALA A 305 -21.24 0.83 4.35
CA ALA A 305 -21.68 0.92 2.96
C ALA A 305 -20.73 1.72 2.08
N LEU A 306 -19.80 2.49 2.66
CA LEU A 306 -18.79 3.20 1.87
C LEU A 306 -17.77 2.23 1.26
N PRO A 307 -17.21 2.58 0.09
CA PRO A 307 -16.13 1.79 -0.49
C PRO A 307 -14.98 1.64 0.51
N PRO A 308 -14.44 0.42 0.71
CA PRO A 308 -13.33 0.22 1.62
C PRO A 308 -12.13 1.08 1.19
N PRO A 309 -11.37 1.61 2.13
CA PRO A 309 -10.17 2.34 1.81
C PRO A 309 -9.09 1.40 1.24
N VAL A 310 -8.38 1.87 0.22
CA VAL A 310 -7.18 1.23 -0.30
C VAL A 310 -6.02 2.20 -0.18
N PHE A 311 -4.85 1.70 0.19
CA PHE A 311 -3.63 2.49 0.17
C PHE A 311 -3.22 2.74 -1.29
N ALA A 312 -3.17 3.98 -1.70
CA ALA A 312 -2.87 4.37 -3.07
C ALA A 312 -2.28 5.78 -3.13
N GLY A 313 -1.78 6.17 -4.30
CA GLY A 313 -1.37 7.54 -4.54
C GLY A 313 -2.55 8.52 -4.48
N TYR A 314 -2.36 9.65 -3.85
CA TYR A 314 -3.19 10.84 -3.95
C TYR A 314 -2.35 12.04 -4.38
N PHE A 315 -3.01 13.12 -4.79
CA PHE A 315 -2.33 14.21 -5.50
C PHE A 315 -2.52 15.51 -4.76
N ILE A 316 -1.39 16.17 -4.51
CA ILE A 316 -1.32 17.51 -3.93
C ILE A 316 -0.78 18.49 -4.98
N PRO A 317 -0.97 19.80 -4.83
CA PRO A 317 -0.30 20.77 -5.67
C PRO A 317 1.22 20.54 -5.60
N PRO A 318 1.89 20.37 -6.76
CA PRO A 318 3.32 20.07 -6.78
C PRO A 318 4.12 21.26 -6.29
N VAL A 319 5.10 21.01 -5.41
CA VAL A 319 6.06 22.02 -5.01
C VAL A 319 7.14 22.19 -6.10
N LYS A 320 7.77 23.34 -6.15
CA LYS A 320 8.89 23.61 -7.06
C LYS A 320 10.05 22.66 -6.78
N THR A 321 10.59 22.09 -7.83
CA THR A 321 11.72 21.16 -7.75
C THR A 321 13.01 21.92 -8.03
N HIS A 322 14.03 21.65 -7.24
CA HIS A 322 15.36 22.25 -7.42
C HIS A 322 16.40 21.14 -7.61
N LEU A 323 17.40 21.41 -8.42
CA LEU A 323 18.61 20.62 -8.43
C LEU A 323 19.27 20.72 -7.06
N LEU A 324 19.69 19.59 -6.46
CA LEU A 324 20.27 19.56 -5.13
C LEU A 324 21.79 19.39 -5.20
N GLY A 325 22.51 20.20 -4.44
CA GLY A 325 23.96 20.05 -4.32
C GLY A 325 24.33 18.69 -3.69
N ARG A 326 24.94 17.80 -4.45
CA ARG A 326 25.30 16.43 -4.00
C ARG A 326 24.11 15.63 -3.45
N GLY A 327 22.91 15.89 -3.93
CA GLY A 327 21.71 15.20 -3.47
C GLY A 327 21.20 15.64 -2.10
N ASP A 328 21.76 16.69 -1.50
CA ASP A 328 21.37 17.20 -0.18
C ASP A 328 20.11 18.07 -0.29
N PRO A 329 18.97 17.67 0.32
CA PRO A 329 17.73 18.45 0.31
C PRO A 329 17.84 19.82 0.98
N MET A 330 18.93 20.06 1.74
CA MET A 330 19.20 21.34 2.40
C MET A 330 20.08 22.27 1.54
N ALA A 331 20.56 21.81 0.37
CA ALA A 331 21.38 22.56 -0.56
C ALA A 331 20.71 22.74 -1.95
N PRO A 332 19.51 23.38 -2.02
CA PRO A 332 18.83 23.63 -3.29
C PRO A 332 19.61 24.60 -4.16
N ARG A 333 19.64 24.34 -5.46
CA ARG A 333 20.22 25.18 -6.51
C ARG A 333 19.13 25.71 -7.45
N GLU A 334 19.38 25.75 -8.75
CA GLU A 334 18.41 26.22 -9.74
C GLU A 334 17.13 25.38 -9.77
N GLU A 335 16.02 26.03 -10.13
CA GLU A 335 14.73 25.39 -10.34
C GLU A 335 14.77 24.52 -11.60
N VAL A 336 14.14 23.33 -11.54
CA VAL A 336 14.09 22.36 -12.63
C VAL A 336 12.64 22.08 -12.98
N ALA A 337 12.27 22.30 -14.25
CA ALA A 337 10.96 21.97 -14.77
C ALA A 337 10.81 20.44 -14.99
N PRO A 338 9.57 19.88 -14.90
CA PRO A 338 9.33 18.48 -15.17
C PRO A 338 9.65 18.11 -16.63
N ASN A 339 10.41 17.04 -16.83
CA ASN A 339 10.74 16.50 -18.14
C ASN A 339 11.14 15.01 -18.05
N GLY A 340 11.34 14.36 -19.20
CA GLY A 340 11.96 13.03 -19.31
C GLY A 340 13.46 13.10 -19.52
N LEU A 341 14.06 12.02 -20.06
CA LEU A 341 15.51 11.91 -20.28
C LEU A 341 15.94 12.66 -21.54
N THR A 342 16.88 13.59 -21.41
CA THR A 342 17.44 14.35 -22.54
C THR A 342 18.18 13.48 -23.54
N ALA A 343 18.83 12.40 -23.10
CA ALA A 343 19.46 11.41 -23.96
C ALA A 343 18.47 10.73 -24.93
N LEU A 344 17.20 10.63 -24.55
CA LEU A 344 16.11 10.13 -25.39
C LEU A 344 15.34 11.26 -26.07
N LYS A 345 15.90 12.46 -26.10
CA LYS A 345 15.27 13.66 -26.68
C LYS A 345 13.87 13.92 -26.13
N ALA A 346 13.65 13.60 -24.84
CA ALA A 346 12.39 13.86 -24.19
C ALA A 346 12.15 15.37 -24.10
N ASP A 347 11.03 15.80 -24.63
CA ASP A 347 10.50 17.15 -24.48
C ASP A 347 9.01 17.04 -24.18
N LEU A 348 8.67 17.21 -22.89
CA LEU A 348 7.30 17.11 -22.40
C LEU A 348 6.57 18.45 -22.46
N GLN A 349 7.27 19.54 -22.75
CA GLN A 349 6.75 20.91 -22.84
C GLN A 349 5.97 21.34 -21.58
N LEU A 350 6.48 20.97 -20.41
CA LEU A 350 5.85 21.23 -19.12
C LEU A 350 6.55 22.40 -18.40
N GLY A 351 5.75 23.34 -17.89
CA GLY A 351 6.22 24.40 -17.01
C GLY A 351 6.32 23.94 -15.54
N ALA A 352 7.00 24.74 -14.72
CA ALA A 352 7.13 24.49 -13.28
C ALA A 352 5.78 24.53 -12.54
N ASP A 353 4.79 25.24 -13.07
CA ASP A 353 3.45 25.39 -12.47
C ASP A 353 2.41 24.42 -13.08
N THR A 354 2.82 23.53 -13.99
CA THR A 354 1.91 22.53 -14.58
C THR A 354 1.31 21.65 -13.48
N PRO A 355 -0.01 21.40 -13.46
CA PRO A 355 -0.65 20.52 -12.49
C PRO A 355 -0.08 19.10 -12.49
N ASP A 356 -0.05 18.46 -11.32
CA ASP A 356 0.55 17.13 -11.14
C ASP A 356 0.02 16.07 -12.11
N GLN A 357 -1.30 16.03 -12.32
CA GLN A 357 -1.91 15.04 -13.24
C GLN A 357 -1.44 15.21 -14.67
N GLU A 358 -1.28 16.45 -15.13
CA GLU A 358 -0.81 16.75 -16.49
C GLU A 358 0.66 16.34 -16.67
N ARG A 359 1.50 16.58 -15.65
CA ARG A 359 2.91 16.14 -15.67
C ARG A 359 3.02 14.63 -15.86
N ARG A 360 2.28 13.86 -15.06
CA ARG A 360 2.31 12.40 -15.11
C ARG A 360 1.68 11.85 -16.38
N LEU A 361 0.60 12.47 -16.89
CA LEU A 361 -0.02 12.09 -18.15
C LEU A 361 0.94 12.31 -19.32
N ALA A 362 1.60 13.48 -19.40
CA ALA A 362 2.58 13.77 -20.44
C ALA A 362 3.76 12.79 -20.40
N PHE A 363 4.26 12.49 -19.20
CA PHE A 363 5.34 11.51 -19.01
C PHE A 363 4.90 10.09 -19.41
N ALA A 364 3.71 9.64 -18.99
CA ALA A 364 3.18 8.34 -19.36
C ALA A 364 2.94 8.22 -20.87
N THR A 365 2.46 9.27 -21.52
CA THR A 365 2.29 9.33 -22.97
C THR A 365 3.64 9.21 -23.69
N TRP A 366 4.67 9.91 -23.21
CA TRP A 366 6.01 9.78 -23.75
C TRP A 366 6.60 8.38 -23.55
N LEU A 367 6.42 7.77 -22.37
CA LEU A 367 6.85 6.39 -22.09
C LEU A 367 6.22 5.38 -23.05
N ALA A 368 4.93 5.55 -23.35
CA ALA A 368 4.17 4.63 -24.20
C ALA A 368 4.31 4.89 -25.71
N ASP A 369 5.00 5.94 -26.11
CA ASP A 369 5.24 6.26 -27.53
C ASP A 369 6.55 5.58 -28.01
N PRO A 370 6.49 4.45 -28.76
CA PRO A 370 7.68 3.73 -29.18
C PRO A 370 8.57 4.49 -30.18
N ARG A 371 8.03 5.55 -30.80
CA ARG A 371 8.80 6.42 -31.72
C ARG A 371 9.67 7.41 -30.97
N ARG A 372 9.20 7.87 -29.80
CA ARG A 372 9.91 8.83 -28.94
C ARG A 372 10.74 8.12 -27.87
N ASN A 373 10.28 6.97 -27.40
CA ASN A 373 10.95 6.17 -26.39
C ASN A 373 10.99 4.70 -26.81
N PRO A 374 12.04 4.28 -27.50
CA PRO A 374 12.19 2.91 -27.97
C PRO A 374 12.60 1.92 -26.86
N LEU A 375 12.95 2.40 -25.65
CA LEU A 375 13.40 1.52 -24.56
C LEU A 375 12.24 0.79 -23.89
N THR A 376 11.13 1.45 -23.59
CA THR A 376 10.01 0.84 -22.85
C THR A 376 9.51 -0.46 -23.49
N PRO A 377 9.22 -0.54 -24.80
CA PRO A 377 8.78 -1.81 -25.40
C PRO A 377 9.85 -2.90 -25.32
N ARG A 378 11.14 -2.58 -25.49
CA ARG A 378 12.25 -3.53 -25.34
C ARG A 378 12.39 -4.06 -23.93
N VAL A 379 12.32 -3.17 -22.94
CA VAL A 379 12.40 -3.52 -21.51
C VAL A 379 11.25 -4.44 -21.13
N LEU A 380 10.03 -4.14 -21.54
CA LEU A 380 8.86 -4.95 -21.24
C LEU A 380 8.89 -6.31 -21.97
N ALA A 381 9.26 -6.34 -23.26
CA ALA A 381 9.44 -7.57 -24.01
C ALA A 381 10.52 -8.48 -23.38
N ASN A 382 11.65 -7.90 -22.98
CA ASN A 382 12.72 -8.62 -22.28
C ASN A 382 12.27 -9.19 -20.92
N ARG A 383 11.41 -8.48 -20.18
CA ARG A 383 10.84 -8.97 -18.92
C ARG A 383 9.89 -10.14 -19.14
N LEU A 384 9.03 -10.07 -20.16
CA LEU A 384 8.15 -11.19 -20.51
C LEU A 384 8.97 -12.43 -20.94
N TRP A 385 10.04 -12.20 -21.71
CA TRP A 385 11.00 -13.24 -22.06
C TRP A 385 11.69 -13.83 -20.83
N LEU A 386 12.21 -12.99 -19.92
CA LEU A 386 12.83 -13.41 -18.66
C LEU A 386 11.92 -14.33 -17.85
N HIS A 387 10.64 -13.97 -17.70
CA HIS A 387 9.69 -14.78 -16.95
C HIS A 387 9.36 -16.12 -17.62
N VAL A 388 9.44 -16.21 -18.95
CA VAL A 388 9.19 -17.46 -19.69
C VAL A 388 10.43 -18.35 -19.72
N PHE A 389 11.62 -17.79 -20.03
CA PHE A 389 12.85 -18.56 -20.23
C PHE A 389 13.81 -18.54 -19.03
N GLY A 390 13.52 -17.76 -17.98
CA GLY A 390 14.34 -17.67 -16.77
C GLY A 390 15.55 -16.74 -16.88
N ARG A 391 15.92 -16.31 -18.10
CA ARG A 391 16.99 -15.36 -18.38
C ARG A 391 16.53 -14.38 -19.47
N GLY A 392 16.82 -13.09 -19.30
CA GLY A 392 16.49 -12.08 -20.30
C GLY A 392 17.38 -12.17 -21.54
N ILE A 393 16.89 -11.72 -22.69
CA ILE A 393 17.73 -11.46 -23.88
C ILE A 393 18.82 -10.44 -23.50
N VAL A 394 18.43 -9.39 -22.74
CA VAL A 394 19.35 -8.56 -21.97
C VAL A 394 19.35 -9.11 -20.53
N ASP A 395 20.50 -9.65 -20.09
CA ASP A 395 20.61 -10.34 -18.80
C ASP A 395 20.54 -9.42 -17.58
N THR A 396 20.65 -8.11 -17.79
CA THR A 396 20.43 -7.04 -16.82
C THR A 396 19.09 -6.34 -17.08
N PRO A 397 17.94 -6.93 -16.69
CA PRO A 397 16.62 -6.44 -17.13
C PRO A 397 16.24 -5.04 -16.59
N GLY A 398 16.99 -4.52 -15.64
CA GLY A 398 16.84 -3.16 -15.11
C GLY A 398 17.91 -2.18 -15.58
N ASP A 399 18.85 -2.65 -16.43
CA ASP A 399 19.95 -1.83 -16.95
C ASP A 399 20.25 -2.18 -18.41
N PHE A 400 19.78 -1.34 -19.31
CA PHE A 400 20.02 -1.36 -20.76
C PHE A 400 21.06 -0.29 -21.17
N GLY A 401 21.66 0.38 -20.17
CA GLY A 401 22.69 1.37 -20.34
C GLY A 401 24.07 0.74 -20.61
N ASN A 402 25.09 1.61 -20.59
CA ASN A 402 26.47 1.21 -20.90
C ASN A 402 27.07 0.23 -19.89
N ALA A 403 26.55 0.14 -18.67
CA ALA A 403 26.97 -0.82 -17.65
C ALA A 403 26.17 -2.14 -17.73
N GLY A 404 25.08 -2.18 -18.48
CA GLY A 404 24.25 -3.34 -18.69
C GLY A 404 24.86 -4.38 -19.64
N ALA A 405 24.30 -5.60 -19.61
CA ALA A 405 24.70 -6.65 -20.53
C ALA A 405 24.18 -6.38 -21.96
N PRO A 406 24.97 -6.63 -22.99
CA PRO A 406 24.48 -6.57 -24.36
C PRO A 406 23.42 -7.66 -24.60
N PRO A 407 22.44 -7.42 -25.48
CA PRO A 407 21.45 -8.41 -25.85
C PRO A 407 22.10 -9.62 -26.55
N SER A 408 21.71 -10.84 -26.16
CA SER A 408 22.18 -12.07 -26.81
C SER A 408 21.64 -12.23 -28.24
N HIS A 409 20.46 -11.68 -28.52
CA HIS A 409 19.76 -11.71 -29.78
C HIS A 409 19.10 -10.35 -30.05
N PRO A 410 19.86 -9.36 -30.57
CA PRO A 410 19.37 -8.00 -30.72
C PRO A 410 18.16 -7.88 -31.66
N GLU A 411 18.20 -8.56 -32.83
CA GLU A 411 17.11 -8.53 -33.80
C GLU A 411 15.83 -9.17 -33.25
N LEU A 412 15.97 -10.22 -32.44
CA LEU A 412 14.84 -10.87 -31.78
C LEU A 412 14.21 -9.93 -30.73
N LEU A 413 15.04 -9.20 -29.98
CA LEU A 413 14.54 -8.23 -29.01
C LEU A 413 13.76 -7.11 -29.70
N ASP A 414 14.28 -6.61 -30.82
CA ASP A 414 13.64 -5.55 -31.61
C ASP A 414 12.31 -6.03 -32.21
N TRP A 415 12.31 -7.24 -32.77
CA TRP A 415 11.09 -7.84 -33.31
C TRP A 415 10.03 -8.06 -32.22
N LEU A 416 10.41 -8.64 -31.07
CA LEU A 416 9.49 -8.85 -29.95
C LEU A 416 8.94 -7.54 -29.40
N ALA A 417 9.74 -6.49 -29.33
CA ALA A 417 9.30 -5.17 -28.92
C ALA A 417 8.25 -4.59 -29.90
N SER A 418 8.49 -4.74 -31.21
CA SER A 418 7.54 -4.30 -32.25
C SER A 418 6.25 -5.12 -32.18
N GLU A 419 6.34 -6.44 -32.12
CA GLU A 419 5.19 -7.35 -32.00
C GLU A 419 4.35 -7.07 -30.75
N PHE A 420 5.01 -6.72 -29.62
CA PHE A 420 4.34 -6.35 -28.39
C PHE A 420 3.53 -5.05 -28.54
N VAL A 421 4.09 -4.04 -29.21
CA VAL A 421 3.42 -2.77 -29.51
C VAL A 421 2.24 -2.98 -30.47
N ASP A 422 2.49 -3.67 -31.59
CA ASP A 422 1.49 -3.94 -32.64
C ASP A 422 0.36 -4.85 -32.12
N GLY A 423 0.69 -5.74 -31.17
CA GLY A 423 -0.26 -6.56 -30.43
C GLY A 423 -1.13 -5.79 -29.43
N GLY A 424 -0.97 -4.45 -29.32
CA GLY A 424 -1.70 -3.56 -28.41
C GLY A 424 -1.19 -3.66 -26.96
N TRP A 425 0.12 -3.84 -26.77
CA TRP A 425 0.77 -3.96 -25.44
C TRP A 425 0.23 -5.14 -24.61
N SER A 426 -0.19 -6.21 -25.27
CA SER A 426 -0.85 -7.34 -24.61
C SER A 426 0.17 -8.37 -24.10
N ALA A 427 0.49 -8.31 -22.80
CA ALA A 427 1.33 -9.32 -22.15
C ALA A 427 0.81 -10.76 -22.39
N LYS A 428 -0.52 -10.98 -22.38
CA LYS A 428 -1.10 -12.32 -22.64
C LYS A 428 -0.83 -12.83 -24.05
N LYS A 429 -0.92 -11.98 -25.07
CA LYS A 429 -0.62 -12.37 -26.46
C LYS A 429 0.88 -12.72 -26.58
N THR A 430 1.75 -11.89 -26.04
CA THR A 430 3.19 -12.11 -26.07
C THR A 430 3.59 -13.38 -25.30
N ILE A 431 3.06 -13.59 -24.10
CA ILE A 431 3.31 -14.84 -23.36
C ILE A 431 2.85 -16.05 -24.17
N ARG A 432 1.66 -16.00 -24.78
CA ARG A 432 1.17 -17.08 -25.65
C ARG A 432 2.15 -17.35 -26.80
N LEU A 433 2.62 -16.32 -27.49
CA LEU A 433 3.62 -16.42 -28.55
C LEU A 433 4.89 -17.13 -28.05
N LEU A 434 5.40 -16.73 -26.90
CA LEU A 434 6.63 -17.32 -26.32
C LEU A 434 6.44 -18.78 -25.93
N VAL A 435 5.37 -19.14 -25.20
CA VAL A 435 5.17 -20.54 -24.72
C VAL A 435 4.73 -21.51 -25.81
N THR A 436 4.26 -21.02 -26.95
CA THR A 436 3.95 -21.86 -28.12
C THR A 436 5.11 -21.96 -29.13
N SER A 437 6.18 -21.20 -28.91
CA SER A 437 7.37 -21.22 -29.77
C SER A 437 8.11 -22.58 -29.76
N ALA A 438 8.84 -22.88 -30.82
CA ALA A 438 9.70 -24.03 -30.87
C ALA A 438 10.81 -23.98 -29.79
N ALA A 439 11.31 -22.77 -29.50
CA ALA A 439 12.33 -22.56 -28.48
C ALA A 439 11.84 -22.95 -27.07
N PHE A 440 10.57 -22.71 -26.73
CA PHE A 440 10.01 -23.12 -25.44
C PHE A 440 9.74 -24.61 -25.36
N ARG A 441 9.38 -25.24 -26.50
CA ARG A 441 9.01 -26.67 -26.58
C ARG A 441 10.18 -27.59 -26.83
N GLN A 442 11.40 -27.06 -26.91
CA GLN A 442 12.58 -27.91 -27.09
C GLN A 442 12.93 -28.68 -25.82
N SER A 443 13.69 -29.79 -26.00
CA SER A 443 14.14 -30.61 -24.88
C SER A 443 15.14 -29.87 -23.99
N SER A 444 15.11 -30.14 -22.69
CA SER A 444 16.11 -29.73 -21.71
C SER A 444 17.34 -30.64 -21.66
N ALA A 445 17.31 -31.76 -22.39
CA ALA A 445 18.39 -32.76 -22.38
C ALA A 445 19.75 -32.13 -22.73
N PRO A 446 20.84 -32.53 -22.05
CA PRO A 446 22.17 -32.00 -22.30
C PRO A 446 22.70 -32.47 -23.67
N ASN A 447 23.44 -31.59 -24.35
CA ASN A 447 24.20 -31.91 -25.54
C ASN A 447 25.67 -31.55 -25.29
N PRO A 448 26.57 -32.52 -25.10
CA PRO A 448 27.97 -32.25 -24.73
C PRO A 448 28.75 -31.40 -25.74
N ALA A 449 28.38 -31.41 -27.02
CA ALA A 449 29.03 -30.59 -28.03
C ALA A 449 28.59 -29.12 -27.92
N ALA A 450 27.29 -28.89 -27.75
CA ALA A 450 26.73 -27.56 -27.56
C ALA A 450 27.15 -26.93 -26.19
N GLU A 451 27.23 -27.77 -25.15
CA GLU A 451 27.63 -27.32 -23.81
C GLU A 451 29.09 -26.82 -23.76
N LYS A 452 29.98 -27.37 -24.59
CA LYS A 452 31.36 -26.85 -24.73
C LYS A 452 31.43 -25.45 -25.35
N ILE A 453 30.43 -25.09 -26.15
CA ILE A 453 30.37 -23.79 -26.85
C ILE A 453 29.61 -22.76 -26.00
N ASP A 454 28.50 -23.16 -25.41
CA ASP A 454 27.58 -22.32 -24.64
C ASP A 454 27.04 -23.08 -23.41
N ALA A 455 27.86 -23.20 -22.37
CA ALA A 455 27.55 -23.97 -21.17
C ALA A 455 26.27 -23.53 -20.47
N GLU A 456 25.96 -22.23 -20.55
CA GLU A 456 24.80 -21.65 -19.89
C GLU A 456 23.53 -21.64 -20.77
N ALA A 457 23.58 -22.23 -21.96
CA ALA A 457 22.49 -22.24 -22.95
C ALA A 457 21.92 -20.83 -23.25
N ARG A 458 22.79 -19.81 -23.29
CA ARG A 458 22.39 -18.40 -23.58
C ARG A 458 21.81 -18.26 -24.99
N LEU A 459 22.28 -19.09 -25.92
CA LEU A 459 21.83 -19.14 -27.31
C LEU A 459 20.64 -20.11 -27.52
N LEU A 460 20.08 -20.60 -26.42
CA LEU A 460 18.89 -21.47 -26.41
C LEU A 460 19.03 -22.75 -27.28
N TRP A 461 20.17 -23.41 -27.21
CA TRP A 461 20.37 -24.73 -27.87
C TRP A 461 19.61 -25.85 -27.15
N ARG A 462 19.14 -25.63 -25.92
CA ARG A 462 18.16 -26.43 -25.16
C ARG A 462 17.25 -25.50 -24.34
N PHE A 463 16.12 -26.02 -23.85
CA PHE A 463 15.39 -25.34 -22.81
C PHE A 463 16.22 -25.35 -21.50
N PRO A 464 16.60 -24.21 -20.93
CA PRO A 464 17.42 -24.21 -19.71
C PRO A 464 16.57 -24.63 -18.52
N PRO A 465 16.88 -25.75 -17.83
CA PRO A 465 16.18 -26.11 -16.59
C PRO A 465 16.28 -24.99 -15.59
N ARG A 466 15.15 -24.67 -14.97
CA ARG A 466 15.11 -23.57 -13.99
C ARG A 466 14.20 -23.89 -12.83
N ARG A 467 14.60 -23.47 -11.63
CA ARG A 467 13.76 -23.55 -10.47
C ARG A 467 12.59 -22.55 -10.59
N VAL A 468 11.39 -22.97 -10.19
CA VAL A 468 10.23 -22.09 -10.12
C VAL A 468 10.35 -21.11 -8.94
N GLU A 469 9.71 -19.95 -9.05
CA GLU A 469 9.71 -18.93 -8.00
C GLU A 469 8.92 -19.41 -6.78
N ALA A 470 9.21 -18.85 -5.60
CA ALA A 470 8.57 -19.20 -4.33
C ALA A 470 7.03 -19.13 -4.41
N GLU A 471 6.52 -18.08 -5.06
CA GLU A 471 5.08 -17.87 -5.26
C GLU A 471 4.44 -18.96 -6.11
N VAL A 472 5.15 -19.39 -7.16
CA VAL A 472 4.69 -20.49 -8.05
C VAL A 472 4.70 -21.81 -7.30
N LEU A 473 5.76 -22.08 -6.52
CA LEU A 473 5.90 -23.29 -5.72
C LEU A 473 4.74 -23.43 -4.72
N ARG A 474 4.40 -22.36 -4.02
CA ARG A 474 3.27 -22.33 -3.07
C ARG A 474 1.94 -22.57 -3.78
N ASP A 475 1.69 -21.87 -4.88
CA ASP A 475 0.45 -22.00 -5.62
C ASP A 475 0.32 -23.40 -6.25
N ALA A 476 1.43 -23.97 -6.75
CA ALA A 476 1.48 -25.35 -7.27
C ALA A 476 1.17 -26.37 -6.18
N THR A 477 1.74 -26.21 -4.97
CA THR A 477 1.45 -27.06 -3.82
C THR A 477 -0.05 -27.08 -3.49
N LEU A 478 -0.68 -25.90 -3.41
CA LEU A 478 -2.12 -25.79 -3.18
C LEU A 478 -2.95 -26.38 -4.34
N ALA A 479 -2.50 -26.18 -5.58
CA ALA A 479 -3.19 -26.69 -6.77
C ALA A 479 -3.16 -28.21 -6.83
N VAL A 480 -2.01 -28.82 -6.54
CA VAL A 480 -1.84 -30.29 -6.51
C VAL A 480 -2.64 -30.89 -5.36
N ALA A 481 -2.64 -30.28 -4.20
CA ALA A 481 -3.48 -30.68 -3.05
C ALA A 481 -4.98 -30.49 -3.31
N GLY A 482 -5.37 -29.71 -4.32
CA GLY A 482 -6.79 -29.40 -4.61
C GLY A 482 -7.42 -28.39 -3.68
N THR A 483 -6.61 -27.60 -3.00
CA THR A 483 -7.03 -26.61 -1.99
C THR A 483 -6.92 -25.16 -2.47
N LEU A 484 -6.35 -24.93 -3.67
CA LEU A 484 -6.14 -23.58 -4.21
C LEU A 484 -7.47 -22.86 -4.49
N GLY A 485 -7.72 -21.78 -3.76
CA GLY A 485 -8.82 -20.86 -4.01
C GLY A 485 -8.56 -19.99 -5.23
N LEU A 486 -9.36 -20.12 -6.29
CA LEU A 486 -9.22 -19.39 -7.56
C LEU A 486 -10.02 -18.07 -7.59
N LYS A 487 -10.62 -17.66 -6.47
CA LYS A 487 -11.38 -16.41 -6.40
C LYS A 487 -10.49 -15.22 -6.78
N MET A 488 -10.89 -14.50 -7.81
CA MET A 488 -10.20 -13.29 -8.28
C MET A 488 -10.71 -12.05 -7.54
N GLY A 489 -9.79 -11.11 -7.28
CA GLY A 489 -10.11 -9.82 -6.65
C GLY A 489 -10.39 -9.91 -5.14
N GLY A 490 -10.83 -8.79 -4.59
CA GLY A 490 -11.08 -8.63 -3.15
C GLY A 490 -9.81 -8.39 -2.33
N PRO A 491 -9.94 -8.26 -1.00
CA PRO A 491 -8.81 -7.99 -0.11
C PRO A 491 -7.79 -9.11 -0.13
N GLY A 492 -6.54 -8.77 0.15
CA GLY A 492 -5.46 -9.72 0.36
C GLY A 492 -5.64 -10.55 1.64
N PHE A 493 -4.73 -11.48 1.88
CA PHE A 493 -4.68 -12.25 3.11
C PHE A 493 -3.33 -12.07 3.81
N ARG A 494 -3.33 -12.27 5.12
CA ARG A 494 -2.15 -12.19 5.98
C ARG A 494 -1.74 -13.56 6.48
N ILE A 495 -0.43 -13.74 6.59
CA ILE A 495 0.17 -14.91 7.26
C ILE A 495 0.86 -14.52 8.58
N HIS A 496 0.61 -13.32 9.07
CA HIS A 496 1.20 -12.79 10.29
C HIS A 496 0.19 -12.87 11.43
N ALA A 497 0.63 -13.31 12.60
CA ALA A 497 -0.13 -13.15 13.81
C ALA A 497 -0.12 -11.69 14.26
N ASP A 498 -1.23 -11.24 14.86
CA ASP A 498 -1.29 -9.93 15.49
C ASP A 498 -0.18 -9.82 16.54
N LYS A 499 0.57 -8.71 16.49
CA LYS A 499 1.64 -8.47 17.46
C LYS A 499 1.18 -7.57 18.59
N LYS A 500 1.70 -7.84 19.77
CA LYS A 500 1.62 -6.91 20.90
C LYS A 500 2.66 -5.79 20.73
N ARG A 501 2.43 -4.69 21.40
CA ARG A 501 3.35 -3.54 21.40
C ARG A 501 4.77 -3.99 21.76
N TYR A 502 5.77 -3.57 20.98
CA TYR A 502 7.20 -3.91 21.11
C TYR A 502 7.59 -5.38 20.83
N GLU A 503 6.67 -6.24 20.42
CA GLU A 503 7.03 -7.57 19.94
C GLU A 503 7.31 -7.54 18.43
N GLY A 504 8.20 -8.42 17.95
CA GLY A 504 8.38 -8.66 16.53
C GLY A 504 7.15 -9.34 15.92
N TRP A 505 6.90 -9.14 14.63
CA TRP A 505 5.88 -9.88 13.90
C TRP A 505 6.24 -11.37 13.90
N LYS A 506 5.24 -12.22 14.05
CA LYS A 506 5.40 -13.68 13.92
C LYS A 506 4.69 -14.14 12.66
N VAL A 507 5.43 -14.77 11.78
CA VAL A 507 4.86 -15.49 10.64
C VAL A 507 4.22 -16.77 11.15
N VAL A 508 3.01 -17.04 10.71
CA VAL A 508 2.28 -18.28 10.97
C VAL A 508 2.40 -19.15 9.74
N ASP A 509 3.20 -20.19 9.82
CA ASP A 509 3.54 -21.10 8.71
C ASP A 509 2.29 -21.71 8.05
N ASN A 510 1.30 -22.05 8.86
CA ASN A 510 0.02 -22.58 8.40
C ASN A 510 -1.15 -21.78 8.97
N ALA A 511 -1.48 -20.67 8.32
CA ALA A 511 -2.57 -19.78 8.72
C ALA A 511 -3.98 -20.30 8.32
N GLY A 512 -4.09 -21.53 7.82
CA GLY A 512 -5.34 -22.22 7.52
C GLY A 512 -6.02 -21.86 6.20
N PRO A 513 -7.22 -22.42 5.94
CA PRO A 513 -7.90 -22.34 4.64
C PRO A 513 -8.19 -20.93 4.11
N ALA A 514 -8.35 -19.95 4.98
CA ALA A 514 -8.58 -18.56 4.59
C ALA A 514 -7.40 -17.97 3.78
N THR A 515 -6.20 -18.54 3.93
CA THR A 515 -4.98 -18.13 3.25
C THR A 515 -4.65 -18.98 2.02
N TRP A 516 -5.44 -20.02 1.70
CA TRP A 516 -5.18 -20.92 0.56
C TRP A 516 -5.63 -20.33 -0.78
N ARG A 517 -5.32 -19.06 -0.99
CA ARG A 517 -5.49 -18.33 -2.25
C ARG A 517 -4.16 -18.23 -2.96
N ARG A 518 -4.20 -17.79 -4.24
CA ARG A 518 -2.97 -17.49 -4.98
C ARG A 518 -2.11 -16.48 -4.23
N MET A 519 -0.79 -16.71 -4.20
CA MET A 519 0.15 -15.89 -3.43
C MET A 519 0.22 -14.42 -3.87
N VAL A 520 -0.25 -14.08 -5.07
CA VAL A 520 -0.41 -12.69 -5.51
C VAL A 520 -1.31 -11.87 -4.57
N TYR A 521 -2.17 -12.53 -3.78
CA TYR A 521 -3.03 -11.90 -2.77
C TYR A 521 -2.42 -11.86 -1.36
N GLN A 522 -1.22 -12.42 -1.17
CA GLN A 522 -0.56 -12.37 0.13
C GLN A 522 0.00 -10.97 0.39
N GLU A 523 -0.31 -10.42 1.56
CA GLU A 523 0.31 -9.17 2.02
C GLU A 523 1.82 -9.36 2.18
N SER A 524 2.61 -8.48 1.54
CA SER A 524 4.05 -8.42 1.70
C SER A 524 4.40 -7.29 2.65
N MET A 525 4.90 -7.63 3.83
CA MET A 525 5.33 -6.66 4.83
C MET A 525 6.84 -6.42 4.71
N ARG A 526 7.26 -5.15 4.76
CA ARG A 526 8.68 -4.78 4.75
C ARG A 526 9.34 -5.22 6.06
N GLY A 527 10.57 -5.72 5.97
CA GLY A 527 11.36 -6.11 7.14
C GLY A 527 10.86 -7.35 7.89
N ILE A 528 9.98 -8.14 7.27
CA ILE A 528 9.49 -9.39 7.83
C ILE A 528 9.90 -10.55 6.95
N ASP A 529 10.58 -11.50 7.58
CA ASP A 529 11.05 -12.72 6.94
C ASP A 529 9.96 -13.81 6.98
N ASP A 530 9.47 -14.16 5.81
CA ASP A 530 8.68 -15.37 5.60
C ASP A 530 9.67 -16.54 5.35
N ARG A 531 10.07 -17.20 6.41
CA ARG A 531 11.16 -18.18 6.42
C ARG A 531 11.08 -19.23 5.32
N MET A 532 9.87 -19.69 4.99
CA MET A 532 9.68 -20.69 3.94
C MET A 532 10.02 -20.11 2.57
N PHE A 533 9.45 -18.95 2.24
CA PHE A 533 9.56 -18.38 0.89
C PHE A 533 10.82 -17.55 0.69
N THR A 534 11.36 -16.95 1.76
CA THR A 534 12.67 -16.29 1.72
C THR A 534 13.78 -17.30 1.40
N ALA A 535 13.69 -18.52 1.91
CA ALA A 535 14.63 -19.59 1.54
C ALA A 535 14.60 -19.91 0.03
N PHE A 536 13.51 -19.61 -0.68
CA PHE A 536 13.38 -19.74 -2.13
C PHE A 536 13.66 -18.44 -2.90
N ASP A 537 14.51 -17.58 -2.34
CA ASP A 537 14.99 -16.33 -2.97
C ASP A 537 13.86 -15.33 -3.30
N ARG A 538 12.78 -15.32 -2.52
CA ARG A 538 11.79 -14.25 -2.63
C ARG A 538 12.44 -12.92 -2.24
N PRO A 539 12.38 -11.89 -3.10
CA PRO A 539 12.99 -10.61 -2.79
C PRO A 539 12.35 -9.97 -1.56
N GLU A 540 13.17 -9.29 -0.77
CA GLU A 540 12.66 -8.37 0.24
C GLU A 540 11.96 -7.21 -0.45
N CYS A 541 10.72 -6.89 -0.02
CA CYS A 541 9.89 -5.90 -0.71
C CYS A 541 10.27 -4.43 -0.42
N GLY A 542 11.36 -4.19 0.29
CA GLY A 542 11.89 -2.86 0.59
C GLY A 542 12.71 -2.22 -0.53
N GLN A 543 13.16 -3.00 -1.53
CA GLN A 543 14.05 -2.53 -2.59
C GLN A 543 13.60 -2.98 -3.98
N VAL A 544 13.95 -2.19 -4.99
CA VAL A 544 13.74 -2.56 -6.40
C VAL A 544 14.65 -3.73 -6.76
N THR A 545 14.07 -4.85 -7.17
CA THR A 545 14.78 -6.06 -7.56
C THR A 545 14.45 -6.43 -9.01
N PRO A 546 15.21 -5.94 -9.99
CA PRO A 546 14.94 -6.18 -11.41
C PRO A 546 15.07 -7.64 -11.84
N LYS A 547 15.98 -8.37 -11.20
CA LYS A 547 16.27 -9.78 -11.42
C LYS A 547 16.41 -10.48 -10.08
N ARG A 548 15.66 -11.56 -9.89
CA ARG A 548 15.78 -12.39 -8.69
C ARG A 548 17.06 -13.21 -8.73
N THR A 549 17.71 -13.34 -7.60
CA THR A 549 18.74 -14.37 -7.41
C THR A 549 18.09 -15.75 -7.41
N VAL A 550 18.85 -16.77 -7.81
CA VAL A 550 18.41 -18.17 -7.73
C VAL A 550 19.53 -18.95 -7.05
N SER A 551 19.24 -19.48 -5.88
CA SER A 551 20.15 -20.33 -5.11
C SER A 551 19.59 -21.76 -5.01
N THR A 552 20.46 -22.73 -4.72
CA THR A 552 20.06 -24.09 -4.36
C THR A 552 20.69 -24.41 -3.02
N THR A 553 19.88 -24.55 -1.99
CA THR A 553 20.35 -24.72 -0.61
C THR A 553 19.68 -25.90 0.09
N PRO A 554 20.34 -26.55 1.05
CA PRO A 554 19.72 -27.60 1.87
C PRO A 554 18.50 -27.09 2.66
N LEU A 555 18.46 -25.79 2.98
CA LEU A 555 17.34 -25.18 3.71
C LEU A 555 16.04 -25.23 2.89
N GLN A 556 16.12 -25.13 1.56
CA GLN A 556 14.96 -25.26 0.68
C GLN A 556 14.34 -26.67 0.81
N ALA A 557 15.16 -27.71 0.72
CA ALA A 557 14.69 -29.09 0.89
C ALA A 557 14.13 -29.33 2.30
N LEU A 558 14.74 -28.80 3.35
CA LEU A 558 14.25 -28.88 4.71
C LEU A 558 12.89 -28.22 4.88
N ASN A 559 12.69 -27.04 4.31
CA ASN A 559 11.42 -26.32 4.37
C ASN A 559 10.31 -27.06 3.63
N LEU A 560 10.58 -27.62 2.45
CA LEU A 560 9.62 -28.45 1.71
C LEU A 560 9.35 -29.79 2.39
N PHE A 561 10.25 -30.27 3.23
CA PHE A 561 10.09 -31.56 3.89
C PHE A 561 9.42 -31.44 5.26
N ASN A 562 9.66 -30.37 6.01
CA ASN A 562 9.25 -30.24 7.42
C ASN A 562 8.31 -29.06 7.71
N GLY A 563 8.03 -28.18 6.74
CA GLY A 563 7.15 -27.02 6.97
C GLY A 563 5.70 -27.45 7.23
N ASP A 564 5.05 -26.89 8.26
CA ASP A 564 3.67 -27.23 8.64
C ASP A 564 2.69 -27.03 7.49
N PHE A 565 2.91 -26.01 6.67
CA PHE A 565 2.13 -25.80 5.45
C PHE A 565 2.24 -26.98 4.49
N ILE A 566 3.45 -27.48 4.21
CA ILE A 566 3.67 -28.61 3.29
C ILE A 566 3.08 -29.89 3.86
N LEU A 567 3.25 -30.15 5.16
CA LEU A 567 2.69 -31.32 5.83
C LEU A 567 1.15 -31.34 5.70
N THR A 568 0.51 -30.21 5.98
CA THR A 568 -0.94 -30.07 5.81
C THR A 568 -1.38 -30.28 4.36
N GLN A 569 -0.65 -29.72 3.39
CA GLN A 569 -1.00 -29.87 1.98
C GLN A 569 -0.74 -31.31 1.47
N ALA A 570 0.25 -32.02 2.01
CA ALA A 570 0.48 -33.43 1.70
C ALA A 570 -0.68 -34.32 2.17
N GLU A 571 -1.25 -34.03 3.34
CA GLU A 571 -2.48 -34.69 3.83
C GLU A 571 -3.67 -34.42 2.89
N LYS A 572 -3.89 -33.15 2.51
CA LYS A 572 -4.95 -32.78 1.56
C LYS A 572 -4.75 -33.38 0.18
N PHE A 573 -3.52 -33.49 -0.25
CA PHE A 573 -3.14 -34.19 -1.49
C PHE A 573 -3.50 -35.67 -1.42
N ALA A 574 -3.17 -36.34 -0.32
CA ALA A 574 -3.54 -37.74 -0.09
C ALA A 574 -5.06 -37.95 -0.10
N GLU A 575 -5.83 -37.09 0.61
CA GLU A 575 -7.30 -37.08 0.59
C GLU A 575 -7.84 -36.94 -0.85
N ARG A 576 -7.27 -36.04 -1.63
CA ARG A 576 -7.63 -35.85 -3.05
C ARG A 576 -7.37 -37.09 -3.88
N VAL A 577 -6.16 -37.64 -3.78
CA VAL A 577 -5.74 -38.82 -4.54
C VAL A 577 -6.64 -40.02 -4.21
N HIS A 578 -6.93 -40.24 -2.92
CA HIS A 578 -7.84 -41.30 -2.48
C HIS A 578 -9.25 -41.14 -3.06
N ARG A 579 -9.77 -39.91 -3.04
CA ARG A 579 -11.10 -39.59 -3.60
C ARG A 579 -11.15 -39.80 -5.12
N GLU A 580 -10.07 -39.48 -5.85
CA GLU A 580 -10.04 -39.51 -7.31
C GLU A 580 -9.66 -40.90 -7.88
N ALA A 581 -8.87 -41.70 -7.16
CA ALA A 581 -8.36 -42.99 -7.61
C ALA A 581 -8.92 -44.20 -6.85
N GLY A 582 -9.74 -43.99 -5.78
CA GLY A 582 -10.27 -45.05 -4.96
C GLY A 582 -9.24 -45.71 -4.04
N ALA A 583 -9.45 -47.00 -3.68
CA ALA A 583 -8.63 -47.70 -2.71
C ALA A 583 -7.41 -48.45 -3.34
N ASP A 584 -7.33 -48.56 -4.65
CA ASP A 584 -6.22 -49.25 -5.31
C ASP A 584 -4.91 -48.44 -5.22
N ALA A 585 -3.92 -49.02 -4.53
CA ALA A 585 -2.64 -48.33 -4.27
C ALA A 585 -1.88 -47.98 -5.56
N VAL A 586 -1.95 -48.78 -6.60
CA VAL A 586 -1.26 -48.50 -7.88
C VAL A 586 -1.95 -47.34 -8.61
N ALA A 587 -3.29 -47.35 -8.61
CA ALA A 587 -4.06 -46.26 -9.20
C ALA A 587 -3.81 -44.93 -8.44
N GLN A 588 -3.74 -44.98 -7.10
CA GLN A 588 -3.39 -43.82 -6.28
C GLN A 588 -2.01 -43.26 -6.58
N ILE A 589 -0.98 -44.13 -6.68
CA ILE A 589 0.38 -43.72 -7.01
C ILE A 589 0.41 -43.08 -8.41
N ARG A 590 -0.21 -43.70 -9.41
CA ARG A 590 -0.30 -43.14 -10.77
C ARG A 590 -0.98 -41.76 -10.77
N ARG A 591 -2.07 -41.64 -10.02
CA ARG A 591 -2.77 -40.36 -9.91
C ARG A 591 -1.93 -39.31 -9.23
N ALA A 592 -1.21 -39.63 -8.16
CA ALA A 592 -0.30 -38.74 -7.46
C ALA A 592 0.81 -38.19 -8.39
N PHE A 593 1.47 -39.05 -9.14
CA PHE A 593 2.50 -38.65 -10.12
C PHE A 593 1.93 -37.78 -11.24
N LEU A 594 0.76 -38.12 -11.75
CA LEU A 594 0.10 -37.31 -12.79
C LEU A 594 -0.25 -35.91 -12.29
N LEU A 595 -0.71 -35.78 -11.03
CA LEU A 595 -1.04 -34.48 -10.42
C LEU A 595 0.20 -33.65 -10.11
N ALA A 596 1.27 -34.27 -9.59
CA ALA A 596 2.47 -33.57 -9.17
C ALA A 596 3.41 -33.23 -10.35
N PHE A 597 3.58 -34.18 -11.30
CA PHE A 597 4.60 -34.08 -12.35
C PHE A 597 4.02 -34.05 -13.77
N GLY A 598 2.73 -34.27 -13.95
CA GLY A 598 2.11 -34.31 -15.26
C GLY A 598 2.44 -35.55 -16.09
N ARG A 599 3.08 -36.58 -15.51
CA ARG A 599 3.47 -37.84 -16.15
C ARG A 599 3.10 -39.08 -15.35
N ALA A 600 3.08 -40.21 -16.00
CA ALA A 600 2.97 -41.51 -15.32
C ALA A 600 4.30 -41.88 -14.61
N PRO A 601 4.25 -42.60 -13.48
CA PRO A 601 5.45 -43.14 -12.85
C PRO A 601 6.03 -44.30 -13.65
N THR A 602 7.34 -44.45 -13.58
CA THR A 602 8.05 -45.64 -14.09
C THR A 602 7.77 -46.88 -13.21
N ALA A 603 8.07 -48.06 -13.70
CA ALA A 603 7.91 -49.30 -12.92
C ALA A 603 8.75 -49.30 -11.61
N GLY A 604 9.92 -48.65 -11.63
CA GLY A 604 10.77 -48.48 -10.46
C GLY A 604 10.15 -47.55 -9.42
N GLU A 605 9.61 -46.39 -9.86
CA GLU A 605 8.92 -45.42 -9.01
C GLU A 605 7.65 -46.05 -8.41
N VAL A 606 6.88 -46.84 -9.16
CA VAL A 606 5.71 -47.55 -8.62
C VAL A 606 6.10 -48.45 -7.46
N ARG A 607 7.15 -49.29 -7.64
CA ARG A 607 7.60 -50.22 -6.58
C ARG A 607 8.07 -49.47 -5.32
N ALA A 608 8.87 -48.42 -5.50
CA ALA A 608 9.35 -47.60 -4.37
C ALA A 608 8.19 -46.92 -3.64
N ALA A 609 7.26 -46.32 -4.41
CA ALA A 609 6.08 -45.67 -3.85
C ALA A 609 5.12 -46.65 -3.14
N GLN A 610 4.93 -47.87 -3.65
CA GLN A 610 4.16 -48.91 -3.00
C GLN A 610 4.75 -49.29 -1.62
N SER A 611 6.07 -49.44 -1.53
CA SER A 611 6.74 -49.70 -0.25
C SER A 611 6.54 -48.55 0.75
N LEU A 612 6.73 -47.34 0.29
CA LEU A 612 6.53 -46.15 1.11
C LEU A 612 5.07 -45.99 1.59
N VAL A 613 4.11 -46.16 0.68
CA VAL A 613 2.68 -46.05 1.03
C VAL A 613 2.24 -47.14 1.98
N ALA A 614 2.76 -48.37 1.84
CA ALA A 614 2.47 -49.46 2.74
C ALA A 614 3.03 -49.24 4.16
N GLN A 615 4.15 -48.57 4.29
CA GLN A 615 4.83 -48.28 5.55
C GLN A 615 4.34 -47.01 6.23
N ASP A 616 4.24 -45.92 5.53
CA ASP A 616 4.06 -44.57 6.07
C ASP A 616 2.79 -43.87 5.54
N GLY A 617 2.03 -44.52 4.68
CA GLY A 617 0.78 -44.00 4.13
C GLY A 617 0.94 -43.07 2.93
N LEU A 618 -0.19 -42.73 2.32
CA LEU A 618 -0.27 -41.87 1.16
C LEU A 618 0.20 -40.41 1.41
N PRO A 619 0.01 -39.80 2.61
CA PRO A 619 0.58 -38.47 2.90
C PRO A 619 2.11 -38.43 2.81
N ALA A 620 2.81 -39.51 3.18
CA ALA A 620 4.26 -39.60 3.05
C ALA A 620 4.70 -39.55 1.57
N LEU A 621 3.99 -40.24 0.68
CA LEU A 621 4.22 -40.10 -0.76
C LEU A 621 3.97 -38.67 -1.23
N GLY A 622 2.89 -38.02 -0.80
CA GLY A 622 2.61 -36.62 -1.11
C GLY A 622 3.78 -35.71 -0.71
N ARG A 623 4.29 -35.87 0.50
CA ARG A 623 5.46 -35.13 1.01
C ARG A 623 6.73 -35.34 0.18
N VAL A 624 7.01 -36.56 -0.25
CA VAL A 624 8.15 -36.88 -1.12
C VAL A 624 8.00 -36.23 -2.48
N LEU A 625 6.82 -36.30 -3.10
CA LEU A 625 6.58 -35.71 -4.42
C LEU A 625 6.67 -34.18 -4.38
N LEU A 626 6.12 -33.53 -3.36
CA LEU A 626 6.19 -32.07 -3.19
C LEU A 626 7.61 -31.56 -2.90
N ASN A 627 8.53 -32.43 -2.44
CA ASN A 627 9.94 -32.10 -2.19
C ASN A 627 10.87 -32.54 -3.34
N ALA A 628 10.35 -33.15 -4.37
CA ALA A 628 11.15 -33.61 -5.50
C ALA A 628 11.63 -32.44 -6.38
N ASN A 629 12.83 -32.55 -6.94
CA ASN A 629 13.34 -31.55 -7.89
C ASN A 629 12.37 -31.35 -9.07
N GLU A 630 11.78 -32.43 -9.59
CA GLU A 630 10.82 -32.39 -10.69
C GLU A 630 9.57 -31.56 -10.37
N PHE A 631 9.24 -31.38 -9.08
CA PHE A 631 8.17 -30.47 -8.64
C PHE A 631 8.63 -29.00 -8.56
N ALA A 632 9.88 -28.79 -8.18
CA ALA A 632 10.44 -27.46 -7.93
C ALA A 632 11.14 -26.85 -9.17
N PHE A 633 11.41 -27.64 -10.20
CA PHE A 633 12.09 -27.19 -11.43
C PHE A 633 11.19 -27.38 -12.64
N LEU A 634 11.31 -26.47 -13.57
CA LEU A 634 10.74 -26.56 -14.91
C LEU A 634 11.85 -27.10 -15.84
N GLU A 635 11.61 -28.27 -16.44
CA GLU A 635 12.54 -28.98 -17.33
C GLU A 635 12.00 -29.08 -18.76
#